data_67d450c7e0206bbcd379c111b7ced4db
#
_entry.id   67d450c7e0206bbcd379c111b7ced4db
#
_cell.length_a   1.000
_cell.length_b   1.000
_cell.length_c   1.000
_cell.angle_alpha   90.00
_cell.angle_beta   90.00
_cell.angle_gamma   90.00
#
_symmetry.space_group_name_H-M   'P 1'
#
loop_
_entity.id
_entity.type
_entity.pdbx_description
1 polymer ?
#
loop_
_entity_poly.entity_id
_entity_poly.type
_entity_poly.pdbx_seq_one_letter_code
_entity_poly.pdbx_strand_id
1 'polypeptide(L)'
;MTATIQHREWNLKQGEIAVTWSAADYEGIRWIPLPPLEVHETNKGFRAHDGAYQIYGERISGWTPDFQQAGVGTEVPDAVARVFDPVRDLFGLDKMIYSLGRYSPGQILPWHRDLYPTYRDRNNIDDPERVVRIIVLLHDPAPGQQLWIQDRFCGGRAGSWFSWQGATSHMAANLSEQDRYMMQITGVVS
;
A
#
# COMPACT_ATOMS: atom_id res chain seq x y z
N MET A 1 1.09 34.04 -22.05
CA MET A 1 1.08 33.62 -20.63
C MET A 1 1.81 32.30 -20.57
N THR A 2 3.05 32.31 -20.07
CA THR A 2 3.84 31.09 -19.92
C THR A 2 3.48 30.47 -18.59
N ALA A 3 2.76 29.32 -18.58
CA ALA A 3 2.46 28.59 -17.37
C ALA A 3 3.76 28.02 -16.80
N THR A 4 4.21 28.56 -15.69
CA THR A 4 5.33 28.00 -14.93
C THR A 4 4.81 26.75 -14.23
N ILE A 5 5.20 25.58 -14.71
CA ILE A 5 4.97 24.32 -14.01
C ILE A 5 5.87 24.38 -12.77
N GLN A 6 5.29 24.66 -11.60
CA GLN A 6 5.97 24.45 -10.34
C GLN A 6 6.18 22.94 -10.21
N HIS A 7 7.43 22.49 -10.33
CA HIS A 7 7.83 21.16 -9.91
C HIS A 7 7.58 21.06 -8.40
N ARG A 8 6.46 20.48 -8.00
CA ARG A 8 6.30 20.00 -6.63
C ARG A 8 7.42 19.00 -6.38
N GLU A 9 8.24 19.24 -5.38
CA GLU A 9 9.20 18.24 -4.91
C GLU A 9 8.40 16.98 -4.61
N TRP A 10 8.77 15.89 -5.28
CA TRP A 10 8.11 14.62 -5.17
C TRP A 10 8.39 14.02 -3.78
N ASN A 11 7.36 13.83 -2.98
CA ASN A 11 7.47 13.17 -1.68
C ASN A 11 7.72 11.65 -1.78
N LEU A 12 7.90 11.14 -2.99
CA LEU A 12 8.17 9.72 -3.22
C LEU A 12 9.65 9.42 -2.95
N LYS A 13 9.90 8.54 -1.99
CA LYS A 13 11.21 7.93 -1.75
C LYS A 13 11.17 6.47 -2.14
N GLN A 14 12.28 5.92 -2.56
CA GLN A 14 12.42 4.50 -2.92
C GLN A 14 13.79 3.99 -2.54
N GLY A 15 13.90 2.68 -2.35
CA GLY A 15 15.16 2.00 -2.04
C GLY A 15 14.97 0.49 -1.97
N GLU A 16 15.93 -0.19 -1.40
CA GLU A 16 15.92 -1.64 -1.24
C GLU A 16 16.32 -2.03 0.18
N ILE A 17 15.76 -3.10 0.67
CA ILE A 17 16.21 -3.83 1.87
C ILE A 17 16.65 -5.23 1.48
N ALA A 18 17.50 -5.83 2.30
CA ALA A 18 17.92 -7.21 2.10
C ALA A 18 16.72 -8.16 2.24
N VAL A 19 16.57 -9.07 1.29
CA VAL A 19 15.53 -10.11 1.34
C VAL A 19 16.00 -11.22 2.28
N THR A 20 15.33 -11.32 3.43
CA THR A 20 15.58 -12.34 4.47
C THR A 20 14.39 -13.28 4.65
N TRP A 21 13.40 -13.18 3.78
CA TRP A 21 12.17 -13.98 3.75
C TRP A 21 12.10 -14.84 2.49
N SER A 22 11.15 -15.76 2.49
CA SER A 22 10.85 -16.66 1.36
C SER A 22 9.35 -16.61 1.04
N ALA A 23 8.95 -17.23 -0.06
CA ALA A 23 7.54 -17.36 -0.44
C ALA A 23 6.70 -18.03 0.67
N ALA A 24 7.26 -19.01 1.38
CA ALA A 24 6.59 -19.70 2.48
C ALA A 24 6.18 -18.76 3.64
N ASP A 25 6.87 -17.64 3.80
CA ASP A 25 6.58 -16.67 4.87
C ASP A 25 5.30 -15.85 4.61
N TYR A 26 4.80 -15.78 3.38
CA TYR A 26 3.61 -15.01 3.03
C TYR A 26 2.53 -15.80 2.25
N GLU A 27 2.88 -16.80 1.44
CA GLU A 27 1.92 -17.58 0.67
C GLU A 27 1.03 -18.47 1.55
N GLY A 28 1.59 -19.01 2.64
CA GLY A 28 0.88 -19.86 3.60
C GLY A 28 -0.05 -19.12 4.56
N ILE A 29 -0.10 -17.79 4.52
CA ILE A 29 -0.94 -16.99 5.42
C ILE A 29 -2.42 -17.18 5.05
N ARG A 30 -3.27 -17.26 6.08
CA ARG A 30 -4.71 -17.22 5.86
C ARG A 30 -5.13 -15.81 5.45
N TRP A 31 -5.46 -15.64 4.18
CA TRP A 31 -5.95 -14.39 3.63
C TRP A 31 -7.43 -14.17 3.95
N ILE A 32 -7.75 -12.96 4.37
CA ILE A 32 -9.12 -12.53 4.64
C ILE A 32 -9.50 -11.58 3.50
N PRO A 33 -10.53 -11.90 2.70
CA PRO A 33 -11.00 -10.99 1.67
C PRO A 33 -11.40 -9.64 2.26
N LEU A 34 -11.07 -8.57 1.57
CA LEU A 34 -11.63 -7.27 1.92
C LEU A 34 -13.16 -7.30 1.76
N PRO A 35 -13.88 -6.64 2.67
CA PRO A 35 -15.33 -6.52 2.53
C PRO A 35 -15.69 -5.89 1.17
N PRO A 36 -16.87 -6.22 0.61
CA PRO A 36 -17.36 -5.58 -0.60
C PRO A 36 -17.36 -4.05 -0.50
N LEU A 37 -17.31 -3.39 -1.64
CA LEU A 37 -17.20 -1.94 -1.78
C LEU A 37 -18.22 -1.16 -0.94
N GLU A 38 -19.44 -1.68 -0.81
CA GLU A 38 -20.52 -1.10 -0.02
C GLU A 38 -20.13 -0.84 1.44
N VAL A 39 -19.24 -1.68 2.00
CA VAL A 39 -18.71 -1.47 3.35
C VAL A 39 -17.63 -0.40 3.37
N HIS A 40 -16.95 -0.16 2.25
CA HIS A 40 -15.97 0.92 2.10
C HIS A 40 -16.60 2.30 1.86
N GLU A 41 -17.90 2.39 1.56
CA GLU A 41 -18.59 3.69 1.43
C GLU A 41 -18.51 4.53 2.71
N THR A 42 -18.35 3.90 3.86
CA THR A 42 -18.08 4.58 5.12
C THR A 42 -16.65 5.11 5.23
N ASN A 43 -15.73 4.61 4.41
CA ASN A 43 -14.36 5.08 4.36
C ASN A 43 -14.25 6.26 3.39
N LYS A 44 -14.42 7.48 3.91
CA LYS A 44 -14.39 8.74 3.14
C LYS A 44 -13.12 8.93 2.29
N GLY A 45 -12.04 8.19 2.60
CA GLY A 45 -10.78 8.21 1.85
C GLY A 45 -10.91 7.67 0.43
N PHE A 46 -11.80 6.73 0.20
CA PHE A 46 -12.02 6.14 -1.11
C PHE A 46 -12.85 7.04 -2.06
N ARG A 47 -13.66 7.93 -1.54
CA ARG A 47 -14.50 8.84 -2.34
C ARG A 47 -13.73 9.87 -3.15
N ALA A 48 -12.45 10.05 -2.91
CA ALA A 48 -11.67 11.08 -3.61
C ALA A 48 -11.55 10.86 -5.13
N HIS A 49 -11.95 9.69 -5.65
CA HIS A 49 -11.90 9.33 -7.07
C HIS A 49 -13.15 8.57 -7.52
N ASP A 50 -14.34 9.08 -7.19
CA ASP A 50 -15.63 8.46 -7.52
C ASP A 50 -15.75 8.04 -9.00
N GLY A 51 -15.20 8.83 -9.93
CA GLY A 51 -15.19 8.49 -11.35
C GLY A 51 -14.39 7.21 -11.67
N ALA A 52 -13.29 6.95 -11.01
CA ALA A 52 -12.52 5.72 -11.20
C ALA A 52 -13.30 4.50 -10.67
N TYR A 53 -14.03 4.64 -9.58
CA TYR A 53 -14.89 3.60 -9.04
C TYR A 53 -16.04 3.24 -9.98
N GLN A 54 -16.73 4.24 -10.53
CA GLN A 54 -17.81 4.01 -11.47
C GLN A 54 -17.32 3.31 -12.74
N ILE A 55 -16.13 3.63 -13.21
CA ILE A 55 -15.58 3.05 -14.44
C ILE A 55 -15.02 1.64 -14.20
N TYR A 56 -14.30 1.41 -13.10
CA TYR A 56 -13.58 0.16 -12.85
C TYR A 56 -14.33 -0.78 -11.91
N GLY A 57 -15.10 -0.27 -10.96
CA GLY A 57 -15.89 -1.09 -10.03
C GLY A 57 -17.00 -1.88 -10.71
N GLU A 58 -17.59 -1.33 -11.76
CA GLU A 58 -18.64 -2.02 -12.56
C GLU A 58 -18.07 -3.06 -13.52
N ARG A 59 -16.80 -2.98 -13.91
CA ARG A 59 -16.18 -3.81 -14.95
C ARG A 59 -15.26 -4.90 -14.43
N ILE A 60 -14.78 -4.79 -13.19
CA ILE A 60 -13.75 -5.66 -12.65
C ILE A 60 -14.20 -6.19 -11.29
N SER A 61 -14.80 -7.37 -11.29
CA SER A 61 -15.05 -8.09 -10.03
C SER A 61 -13.69 -8.51 -9.43
N GLY A 62 -13.47 -8.26 -8.14
CA GLY A 62 -12.26 -8.68 -7.44
C GLY A 62 -11.06 -7.72 -7.55
N TRP A 63 -11.31 -6.44 -7.69
CA TRP A 63 -10.26 -5.41 -7.73
C TRP A 63 -9.63 -5.09 -6.37
N THR A 64 -10.23 -5.52 -5.27
CA THR A 64 -9.71 -5.32 -3.92
C THR A 64 -8.70 -6.41 -3.55
N PRO A 65 -7.58 -6.07 -2.91
CA PRO A 65 -6.64 -7.08 -2.44
C PRO A 65 -7.22 -7.85 -1.26
N ASP A 66 -6.90 -9.14 -1.17
CA ASP A 66 -6.98 -9.84 0.09
C ASP A 66 -5.91 -9.27 1.02
N PHE A 67 -6.23 -9.02 2.29
CA PHE A 67 -5.19 -8.59 3.20
C PHE A 67 -5.44 -9.02 4.64
N GLN A 68 -4.35 -9.16 5.38
CA GLN A 68 -4.35 -9.38 6.82
C GLN A 68 -3.71 -8.18 7.49
N GLN A 69 -4.41 -7.61 8.46
CA GLN A 69 -3.94 -6.45 9.21
C GLN A 69 -3.57 -6.84 10.62
N ALA A 70 -2.42 -6.38 11.10
CA ALA A 70 -2.06 -6.43 12.50
C ALA A 70 -1.99 -5.00 13.06
N GLY A 71 -2.59 -4.79 14.20
CA GLY A 71 -2.62 -3.50 14.87
C GLY A 71 -1.35 -3.20 15.66
N VAL A 72 -1.24 -1.96 16.11
CA VAL A 72 -0.21 -1.52 17.06
C VAL A 72 -0.33 -2.32 18.36
N GLY A 73 0.79 -2.88 18.85
CA GLY A 73 0.84 -3.64 20.09
C GLY A 73 0.49 -5.13 19.96
N THR A 74 0.20 -5.62 18.75
CA THR A 74 0.15 -7.06 18.49
C THR A 74 1.56 -7.59 18.24
N GLU A 75 1.83 -8.78 18.73
CA GLU A 75 3.07 -9.48 18.43
C GLU A 75 3.16 -9.72 16.93
N VAL A 76 4.26 -9.27 16.32
CA VAL A 76 4.51 -9.45 14.90
C VAL A 76 5.01 -10.88 14.70
N PRO A 77 4.33 -11.73 13.89
CA PRO A 77 4.82 -13.08 13.62
C PRO A 77 6.23 -13.05 13.02
N ASP A 78 7.09 -14.00 13.39
CA ASP A 78 8.49 -14.06 12.94
C ASP A 78 8.64 -13.94 11.42
N ALA A 79 7.76 -14.60 10.66
CA ALA A 79 7.75 -14.53 9.21
C ALA A 79 7.56 -13.11 8.69
N VAL A 80 6.70 -12.33 9.35
CA VAL A 80 6.40 -10.94 9.00
C VAL A 80 7.47 -9.99 9.52
N ALA A 81 8.03 -10.28 10.70
CA ALA A 81 9.09 -9.48 11.33
C ALA A 81 10.33 -9.36 10.42
N ARG A 82 10.65 -10.41 9.66
CA ARG A 82 11.76 -10.39 8.68
C ARG A 82 11.65 -9.29 7.64
N VAL A 83 10.43 -8.88 7.27
CA VAL A 83 10.18 -7.77 6.35
C VAL A 83 9.98 -6.46 7.11
N PHE A 84 9.22 -6.51 8.20
CA PHE A 84 8.80 -5.34 8.94
C PHE A 84 9.96 -4.67 9.70
N ASP A 85 10.80 -5.46 10.40
CA ASP A 85 11.86 -4.93 11.25
C ASP A 85 12.90 -4.11 10.47
N PRO A 86 13.44 -4.58 9.32
CA PRO A 86 14.35 -3.76 8.52
C PRO A 86 13.75 -2.42 8.08
N VAL A 87 12.46 -2.40 7.75
CA VAL A 87 11.78 -1.16 7.36
C VAL A 87 11.56 -0.25 8.56
N ARG A 88 11.14 -0.80 9.70
CA ARG A 88 10.99 -0.04 10.94
C ARG A 88 12.32 0.64 11.32
N ASP A 89 13.42 -0.11 11.27
CA ASP A 89 14.74 0.39 11.66
C ASP A 89 15.26 1.45 10.65
N LEU A 90 14.93 1.28 9.37
CA LEU A 90 15.30 2.25 8.32
C LEU A 90 14.57 3.58 8.44
N PHE A 91 13.27 3.54 8.75
CA PHE A 91 12.43 4.74 8.73
C PHE A 91 12.27 5.42 10.08
N GLY A 92 12.38 4.68 11.18
CA GLY A 92 12.24 5.24 12.54
C GLY A 92 10.91 5.96 12.79
N LEU A 93 9.82 5.50 12.15
CA LEU A 93 8.50 6.11 12.29
C LEU A 93 7.83 5.70 13.60
N ASP A 94 7.06 6.61 14.17
CA ASP A 94 6.20 6.32 15.31
C ASP A 94 4.92 5.57 14.88
N LYS A 95 4.29 4.87 15.84
CA LYS A 95 2.96 4.28 15.71
C LYS A 95 2.80 3.39 14.47
N MET A 96 3.84 2.66 14.10
CA MET A 96 3.84 1.82 12.90
C MET A 96 2.83 0.68 13.01
N ILE A 97 2.11 0.47 11.92
CA ILE A 97 1.28 -0.71 11.67
C ILE A 97 1.66 -1.30 10.33
N TYR A 98 1.37 -2.58 10.12
CA TYR A 98 1.57 -3.23 8.83
C TYR A 98 0.32 -3.99 8.40
N SER A 99 0.24 -4.25 7.09
CA SER A 99 -0.66 -5.24 6.49
C SER A 99 0.06 -5.95 5.36
N LEU A 100 -0.21 -7.23 5.20
CA LEU A 100 0.18 -7.97 4.01
C LEU A 100 -0.94 -7.89 3.00
N GLY A 101 -0.62 -7.66 1.74
CA GLY A 101 -1.57 -7.58 0.65
C GLY A 101 -1.29 -8.64 -0.40
N ARG A 102 -2.35 -9.32 -0.84
CA ARG A 102 -2.34 -10.20 -2.00
C ARG A 102 -3.33 -9.68 -3.04
N TYR A 103 -2.86 -9.54 -4.27
CA TYR A 103 -3.69 -9.25 -5.42
C TYR A 103 -3.69 -10.48 -6.31
N SER A 104 -4.82 -11.14 -6.42
CA SER A 104 -4.99 -12.25 -7.37
C SER A 104 -5.05 -11.73 -8.81
N PRO A 105 -4.83 -12.59 -9.83
CA PRO A 105 -4.95 -12.21 -11.22
C PRO A 105 -6.23 -11.45 -11.55
N GLY A 106 -6.12 -10.33 -12.26
CA GLY A 106 -7.24 -9.46 -12.63
C GLY A 106 -7.67 -8.45 -11.57
N GLN A 107 -7.08 -8.48 -10.37
CA GLN A 107 -7.43 -7.50 -9.32
C GLN A 107 -6.75 -6.16 -9.55
N ILE A 108 -7.52 -5.09 -9.38
CA ILE A 108 -7.07 -3.71 -9.52
C ILE A 108 -7.56 -2.90 -8.33
N LEU A 109 -6.67 -2.13 -7.74
CA LEU A 109 -6.99 -1.03 -6.86
C LEU A 109 -6.84 0.26 -7.68
N PRO A 110 -7.96 0.89 -8.11
CA PRO A 110 -7.90 2.04 -9.00
C PRO A 110 -7.24 3.24 -8.34
N TRP A 111 -7.01 4.29 -9.11
CA TRP A 111 -6.46 5.55 -8.61
C TRP A 111 -7.27 6.08 -7.43
N HIS A 112 -6.61 6.27 -6.29
CA HIS A 112 -7.22 6.76 -5.07
C HIS A 112 -6.19 7.51 -4.21
N ARG A 113 -6.66 8.08 -3.10
CA ARG A 113 -5.85 8.70 -2.06
C ARG A 113 -6.28 8.15 -0.72
N ASP A 114 -5.32 7.72 0.08
CA ASP A 114 -5.57 7.34 1.46
C ASP A 114 -5.67 8.60 2.33
N LEU A 115 -6.77 8.78 3.04
CA LEU A 115 -6.94 9.86 4.02
C LEU A 115 -6.70 9.38 5.47
N TYR A 116 -6.50 8.09 5.65
CA TYR A 116 -6.16 7.43 6.91
C TYR A 116 -7.08 7.75 8.10
N PRO A 117 -8.41 7.92 7.97
CA PRO A 117 -9.25 8.44 9.04
C PRO A 117 -9.15 7.59 10.31
N THR A 118 -9.39 6.28 10.21
CA THR A 118 -9.35 5.36 11.35
C THR A 118 -7.96 5.29 12.00
N TYR A 119 -6.89 5.32 11.20
CA TYR A 119 -5.52 5.29 11.72
C TYR A 119 -5.20 6.59 12.46
N ARG A 120 -5.59 7.72 11.90
CA ARG A 120 -5.39 9.04 12.48
C ARG A 120 -6.17 9.22 13.78
N ASP A 121 -7.45 8.85 13.79
CA ASP A 121 -8.31 8.94 14.98
C ASP A 121 -7.75 8.10 16.14
N ARG A 122 -7.35 6.84 15.86
CA ARG A 122 -6.77 5.95 16.89
C ARG A 122 -5.44 6.43 17.46
N ASN A 123 -4.72 7.23 16.71
CA ASN A 123 -3.38 7.68 17.06
C ASN A 123 -3.31 9.17 17.41
N ASN A 124 -4.44 9.88 17.44
CA ASN A 124 -4.53 11.33 17.67
C ASN A 124 -3.62 12.13 16.73
N ILE A 125 -3.78 11.90 15.41
CA ILE A 125 -3.01 12.56 14.35
C ILE A 125 -3.93 13.53 13.62
N ASP A 126 -3.76 14.82 13.86
CA ASP A 126 -4.60 15.86 13.22
C ASP A 126 -4.16 16.11 11.77
N ASP A 127 -2.86 16.15 11.51
CA ASP A 127 -2.30 16.43 10.21
C ASP A 127 -2.06 15.14 9.40
N PRO A 128 -2.82 14.91 8.30
CA PRO A 128 -2.64 13.75 7.45
C PRO A 128 -1.27 13.74 6.73
N GLU A 129 -0.64 14.90 6.53
CA GLU A 129 0.66 15.00 5.86
C GLU A 129 1.81 14.41 6.71
N ARG A 130 1.57 14.16 8.00
CA ARG A 130 2.52 13.45 8.87
C ARG A 130 2.47 11.93 8.69
N VAL A 131 1.44 11.41 8.03
CA VAL A 131 1.29 9.97 7.80
C VAL A 131 2.16 9.53 6.64
N VAL A 132 2.99 8.52 6.88
CA VAL A 132 3.83 7.89 5.85
C VAL A 132 3.26 6.53 5.49
N ARG A 133 3.15 6.28 4.20
CA ARG A 133 2.86 4.97 3.62
C ARG A 133 4.12 4.40 3.01
N ILE A 134 4.38 3.12 3.25
CA ILE A 134 5.48 2.37 2.65
C ILE A 134 4.91 1.09 2.06
N ILE A 135 5.29 0.78 0.83
CA ILE A 135 5.02 -0.50 0.18
C ILE A 135 6.34 -1.22 -0.04
N VAL A 136 6.41 -2.48 0.38
CA VAL A 136 7.55 -3.37 0.11
C VAL A 136 7.10 -4.50 -0.80
N LEU A 137 7.83 -4.73 -1.88
CA LEU A 137 7.59 -5.87 -2.78
C LEU A 137 8.15 -7.14 -2.14
N LEU A 138 7.30 -8.16 -1.96
CA LEU A 138 7.70 -9.40 -1.29
C LEU A 138 8.35 -10.41 -2.25
N HIS A 139 8.13 -10.26 -3.55
CA HIS A 139 8.73 -11.06 -4.63
C HIS A 139 9.03 -10.19 -5.84
N ASP A 140 9.75 -10.74 -6.81
CA ASP A 140 9.98 -10.08 -8.08
C ASP A 140 8.66 -9.96 -8.85
N PRO A 141 8.23 -8.77 -9.25
CA PRO A 141 6.96 -8.59 -9.93
C PRO A 141 6.94 -9.31 -11.29
N ALA A 142 5.90 -10.11 -11.54
CA ALA A 142 5.64 -10.65 -12.85
C ALA A 142 5.18 -9.55 -13.83
N PRO A 143 5.42 -9.71 -15.16
CA PRO A 143 4.86 -8.80 -16.16
C PRO A 143 3.35 -8.62 -15.98
N GLY A 144 2.89 -7.36 -15.92
CA GLY A 144 1.48 -7.02 -15.63
C GLY A 144 1.20 -6.66 -14.17
N GLN A 145 2.11 -6.92 -13.25
CA GLN A 145 1.99 -6.44 -11.87
C GLN A 145 2.48 -5.00 -11.78
N GLN A 146 1.62 -4.11 -11.31
CA GLN A 146 1.84 -2.67 -11.37
C GLN A 146 1.61 -1.99 -10.02
N LEU A 147 2.43 -0.99 -9.75
CA LEU A 147 2.23 0.02 -8.73
C LEU A 147 2.58 1.37 -9.35
N TRP A 148 1.66 2.32 -9.26
CA TRP A 148 1.87 3.69 -9.71
C TRP A 148 1.63 4.64 -8.55
N ILE A 149 2.52 5.58 -8.36
CA ILE A 149 2.41 6.64 -7.36
C ILE A 149 2.56 7.95 -8.09
N GLN A 150 1.50 8.74 -8.11
CA GLN A 150 1.36 9.91 -8.98
C GLN A 150 1.56 9.51 -10.45
N ASP A 151 2.52 10.08 -11.17
CA ASP A 151 2.84 9.76 -12.56
C ASP A 151 4.01 8.77 -12.70
N ARG A 152 4.48 8.18 -11.59
CA ARG A 152 5.62 7.27 -11.58
C ARG A 152 5.20 5.80 -11.49
N PHE A 153 5.72 5.02 -12.42
CA PHE A 153 5.71 3.56 -12.29
C PHE A 153 6.75 3.12 -11.25
N CYS A 154 6.31 2.37 -10.26
CA CYS A 154 7.11 1.84 -9.17
C CYS A 154 7.41 0.35 -9.42
N GLY A 155 8.42 0.11 -10.26
CA GLY A 155 8.95 -1.22 -10.53
C GLY A 155 10.16 -1.54 -9.66
N GLY A 156 10.52 -2.82 -9.60
CA GLY A 156 11.67 -3.27 -8.80
C GLY A 156 11.74 -4.78 -8.72
N ARG A 157 12.36 -5.28 -7.67
CA ARG A 157 12.49 -6.69 -7.31
C ARG A 157 12.03 -6.91 -5.86
N ALA A 158 12.05 -8.14 -5.40
CA ALA A 158 11.87 -8.44 -3.98
C ALA A 158 12.77 -7.54 -3.11
N GLY A 159 12.23 -6.97 -2.04
CA GLY A 159 12.93 -6.02 -1.17
C GLY A 159 12.90 -4.56 -1.63
N SER A 160 12.48 -4.26 -2.87
CA SER A 160 12.25 -2.87 -3.26
C SER A 160 11.12 -2.27 -2.45
N TRP A 161 11.33 -1.05 -1.95
CA TRP A 161 10.31 -0.32 -1.22
C TRP A 161 10.09 1.08 -1.82
N PHE A 162 8.86 1.55 -1.66
CA PHE A 162 8.39 2.87 -2.09
C PHE A 162 7.64 3.52 -0.95
N SER A 163 7.94 4.78 -0.64
CA SER A 163 7.26 5.50 0.42
C SER A 163 6.81 6.89 -0.02
N TRP A 164 5.68 7.33 0.55
CA TRP A 164 5.12 8.67 0.34
C TRP A 164 4.42 9.16 1.59
N GLN A 165 4.16 10.45 1.66
CA GLN A 165 3.44 11.10 2.76
C GLN A 165 2.08 11.60 2.31
N GLY A 166 1.17 11.69 3.27
CA GLY A 166 -0.13 12.31 3.11
C GLY A 166 -1.02 11.65 2.07
N ALA A 167 -1.95 12.43 1.55
CA ALA A 167 -2.97 12.00 0.59
C ALA A 167 -2.43 11.93 -0.85
N THR A 168 -1.36 11.19 -1.07
CA THR A 168 -0.74 11.00 -2.39
C THR A 168 -1.55 10.02 -3.24
N SER A 169 -1.84 10.41 -4.49
CA SER A 169 -2.60 9.57 -5.44
C SER A 169 -1.77 8.37 -5.89
N HIS A 170 -2.36 7.18 -5.83
CA HIS A 170 -1.69 5.95 -6.24
C HIS A 170 -2.69 4.90 -6.73
N MET A 171 -2.18 3.89 -7.43
CA MET A 171 -2.95 2.74 -7.89
C MET A 171 -2.10 1.48 -7.91
N ALA A 172 -2.73 0.33 -7.84
CA ALA A 172 -2.07 -0.95 -8.00
C ALA A 172 -2.92 -1.90 -8.86
N ALA A 173 -2.26 -2.75 -9.65
CA ALA A 173 -2.94 -3.75 -10.47
C ALA A 173 -2.14 -5.04 -10.51
N ASN A 174 -2.85 -6.13 -10.68
CA ASN A 174 -2.29 -7.42 -11.03
C ASN A 174 -2.95 -7.94 -12.30
N LEU A 175 -2.34 -7.65 -13.45
CA LEU A 175 -2.75 -8.11 -14.78
C LEU A 175 -1.93 -9.33 -15.25
N SER A 176 -1.20 -9.97 -14.32
CA SER A 176 -0.45 -11.20 -14.57
C SER A 176 -1.28 -12.44 -14.25
N GLU A 177 -0.73 -13.62 -14.49
CA GLU A 177 -1.33 -14.91 -14.14
C GLU A 177 -0.93 -15.41 -12.74
N GLN A 178 -0.09 -14.66 -12.01
CA GLN A 178 0.43 -15.01 -10.70
C GLN A 178 -0.10 -14.05 -9.64
N ASP A 179 -0.26 -14.52 -8.41
CA ASP A 179 -0.57 -13.65 -7.28
C ASP A 179 0.55 -12.63 -7.05
N ARG A 180 0.16 -11.41 -6.70
CA ARG A 180 1.08 -10.33 -6.32
C ARG A 180 1.03 -10.12 -4.83
N TYR A 181 2.18 -10.21 -4.18
CA TYR A 181 2.30 -10.03 -2.73
C TYR A 181 3.11 -8.79 -2.39
N MET A 182 2.65 -8.07 -1.39
CA MET A 182 3.32 -6.89 -0.86
C MET A 182 3.09 -6.75 0.64
N MET A 183 3.99 -6.05 1.32
CA MET A 183 3.72 -5.50 2.65
C MET A 183 3.44 -4.02 2.55
N GLN A 184 2.36 -3.59 3.19
CA GLN A 184 1.99 -2.20 3.35
C GLN A 184 2.26 -1.79 4.80
N ILE A 185 3.00 -0.73 5.00
CA ILE A 185 3.32 -0.19 6.32
C ILE A 185 2.82 1.25 6.39
N THR A 186 2.28 1.62 7.54
CA THR A 186 1.85 2.98 7.84
C THR A 186 2.49 3.41 9.15
N GLY A 187 3.02 4.61 9.19
CA GLY A 187 3.62 5.20 10.38
C GLY A 187 3.49 6.72 10.37
N VAL A 188 4.02 7.37 11.39
CA VAL A 188 3.98 8.83 11.55
C VAL A 188 5.38 9.38 11.69
N VAL A 189 5.66 10.47 11.00
CA VAL A 189 6.88 11.25 11.23
C VAL A 189 6.77 11.95 12.59
N SER A 190 7.79 11.78 13.42
CA SER A 190 7.94 12.42 14.74
C SER A 190 7.99 13.94 14.61
#